data_7f90749e7b04a65a582ede6c5ec9c2c8
#
_entry.id   7f90749e7b04a65a582ede6c5ec9c2c8
#
_cell.length_a   1.000
_cell.length_b   1.000
_cell.length_c   1.000
_cell.angle_alpha   90.00
_cell.angle_beta   90.00
_cell.angle_gamma   90.00
#
_symmetry.space_group_name_H-M   'P 1'
#
loop_
_entity.id
_entity.type
_entity.pdbx_description
1 polymer ?
#
loop_
_entity_poly.entity_id
_entity_poly.type
_entity_poly.pdbx_seq_one_letter_code
_entity_poly.pdbx_strand_id
1 'polypeptide(L)'
;EAHTVVGEATGLRALDMLSALVSRCDSGCLQRNPIATWNLLAGGDSVALCPFAYGYSNYARAGYGAHLLEFGALIRTAGGKPFRSTLGGAGLAISSRCRHTQEAVRFCEFVACANCQRTLYFDSGGQPGHRQAWLDAEVNRRSNRFFANTLQTLDESWLRPRYDGYLHFQDSAGPVIHAYLRNQASAEQTLVEMNRLYEI
;
A
#
# COMPACT_ATOMS: atom_id res chain seq x y z
N GLU A 1 19.08 10.48 18.86
CA GLU A 1 18.27 9.43 18.22
C GLU A 1 16.81 9.68 18.57
N ALA A 2 15.92 9.69 17.59
CA ALA A 2 14.53 10.06 17.82
C ALA A 2 13.82 8.89 18.50
N HIS A 3 13.53 9.02 19.80
CA HIS A 3 12.70 8.09 20.56
C HIS A 3 11.20 8.30 20.31
N THR A 4 10.83 8.99 19.24
CA THR A 4 9.45 9.29 18.89
C THR A 4 9.15 8.86 17.47
N VAL A 5 7.98 8.29 17.24
CA VAL A 5 7.53 7.89 15.90
C VAL A 5 7.35 9.10 14.97
N VAL A 6 6.90 10.21 15.55
CA VAL A 6 6.67 11.49 14.85
C VAL A 6 6.63 12.64 15.86
N GLY A 7 7.06 13.84 15.44
CA GLY A 7 6.92 15.03 16.28
C GLY A 7 5.47 15.38 16.60
N GLU A 8 5.20 15.82 17.82
CA GLU A 8 3.86 16.00 18.40
C GLU A 8 2.90 16.77 17.49
N ALA A 9 3.26 17.99 17.10
CA ALA A 9 2.40 18.83 16.26
C ALA A 9 2.09 18.21 14.89
N THR A 10 3.00 17.39 14.33
CA THR A 10 2.78 16.67 13.07
C THR A 10 1.88 15.46 13.28
N GLY A 11 2.09 14.73 14.38
CA GLY A 11 1.27 13.58 14.75
C GLY A 11 -0.18 13.96 15.00
N LEU A 12 -0.42 14.99 15.81
CA LEU A 12 -1.77 15.48 16.07
C LEU A 12 -2.50 15.91 14.81
N ARG A 13 -1.83 16.69 13.93
CA ARG A 13 -2.43 17.06 12.63
C ARG A 13 -2.73 15.87 11.74
N ALA A 14 -1.88 14.85 11.73
CA ALA A 14 -2.10 13.63 10.94
C ALA A 14 -3.32 12.85 11.45
N LEU A 15 -3.47 12.73 12.77
CA LEU A 15 -4.63 12.09 13.40
C LEU A 15 -5.92 12.85 13.09
N ASP A 16 -5.93 14.19 13.22
CA ASP A 16 -7.07 15.03 12.88
C ASP A 16 -7.48 14.90 11.41
N MET A 17 -6.51 14.92 10.49
CA MET A 17 -6.78 14.70 9.07
C MET A 17 -7.38 13.32 8.80
N LEU A 18 -6.84 12.28 9.44
CA LEU A 18 -7.33 10.92 9.29
C LEU A 18 -8.77 10.78 9.84
N SER A 19 -9.05 11.36 10.99
CA SER A 19 -10.39 11.41 11.57
C SER A 19 -11.37 12.14 10.64
N ALA A 20 -10.98 13.29 10.11
CA ALA A 20 -11.79 14.06 9.17
C ALA A 20 -12.06 13.31 7.85
N LEU A 21 -11.13 12.49 7.37
CA LEU A 21 -11.33 11.61 6.21
C LEU A 21 -12.32 10.49 6.55
N VAL A 22 -12.09 9.79 7.66
CA VAL A 22 -12.93 8.67 8.10
C VAL A 22 -14.38 9.11 8.34
N SER A 23 -14.60 10.33 8.87
CA SER A 23 -15.95 10.87 9.09
C SER A 23 -16.76 11.07 7.81
N ARG A 24 -16.09 11.06 6.62
CA ARG A 24 -16.73 11.16 5.29
C ARG A 24 -16.88 9.81 4.60
N CYS A 25 -16.36 8.76 5.19
CA CYS A 25 -16.46 7.40 4.68
C CYS A 25 -17.72 6.70 5.19
N ASP A 26 -18.10 5.61 4.55
CA ASP A 26 -19.16 4.74 5.09
C ASP A 26 -18.71 4.03 6.39
N SER A 27 -19.66 3.61 7.18
CA SER A 27 -19.41 2.99 8.51
C SER A 27 -18.57 1.71 8.45
N GLY A 28 -18.48 1.05 7.31
CA GLY A 28 -17.69 -0.16 7.10
C GLY A 28 -16.21 0.11 6.77
N CYS A 29 -15.80 1.36 6.57
CA CYS A 29 -14.43 1.68 6.12
C CYS A 29 -13.35 1.17 7.09
N LEU A 30 -13.60 1.15 8.40
CA LEU A 30 -12.66 0.67 9.41
C LEU A 30 -12.56 -0.86 9.52
N GLN A 31 -13.42 -1.61 8.84
CA GLN A 31 -13.40 -3.08 8.84
C GLN A 31 -12.87 -3.67 7.53
N ARG A 32 -12.71 -2.84 6.49
CA ARG A 32 -12.25 -3.31 5.18
C ARG A 32 -10.74 -3.21 5.04
N ASN A 33 -10.16 -4.24 4.47
CA ASN A 33 -8.81 -4.19 3.91
C ASN A 33 -8.84 -3.61 2.47
N PRO A 34 -7.70 -3.34 1.84
CA PRO A 34 -7.67 -2.82 0.46
C PRO A 34 -8.43 -3.69 -0.54
N ILE A 35 -8.33 -5.02 -0.45
CA ILE A 35 -9.01 -5.94 -1.38
C ILE A 35 -10.53 -5.80 -1.25
N ALA A 36 -11.06 -5.81 -0.02
CA ALA A 36 -12.49 -5.61 0.22
C ALA A 36 -12.98 -4.23 -0.28
N THR A 37 -12.13 -3.19 -0.15
CA THR A 37 -12.42 -1.85 -0.67
C THR A 37 -12.49 -1.84 -2.20
N TRP A 38 -11.52 -2.47 -2.89
CA TRP A 38 -11.53 -2.53 -4.36
C TRP A 38 -12.68 -3.40 -4.88
N ASN A 39 -13.03 -4.49 -4.18
CA ASN A 39 -14.21 -5.27 -4.52
C ASN A 39 -15.50 -4.45 -4.42
N LEU A 40 -15.62 -3.60 -3.40
CA LEU A 40 -16.77 -2.70 -3.26
C LEU A 40 -16.85 -1.69 -4.41
N LEU A 41 -15.72 -1.04 -4.77
CA LEU A 41 -15.68 -0.11 -5.88
C LEU A 41 -15.93 -0.79 -7.23
N ALA A 42 -15.34 -1.97 -7.44
CA ALA A 42 -15.49 -2.71 -8.71
C ALA A 42 -16.83 -3.44 -8.84
N GLY A 43 -17.57 -3.61 -7.76
CA GLY A 43 -18.81 -4.37 -7.73
C GLY A 43 -20.10 -3.52 -7.78
N GLY A 44 -20.02 -2.20 -7.60
CA GLY A 44 -21.21 -1.35 -7.52
C GLY A 44 -20.92 0.13 -7.64
N ASP A 45 -21.99 0.92 -7.61
CA ASP A 45 -21.96 2.38 -7.83
C ASP A 45 -22.04 3.19 -6.52
N SER A 46 -21.96 2.53 -5.36
CA SER A 46 -22.16 3.19 -4.06
C SER A 46 -20.93 3.95 -3.55
N VAL A 47 -19.73 3.60 -4.03
CA VAL A 47 -18.46 4.23 -3.66
C VAL A 47 -17.70 4.62 -4.91
N ALA A 48 -17.45 5.92 -5.08
CA ALA A 48 -16.81 6.47 -6.27
C ALA A 48 -15.29 6.59 -6.17
N LEU A 49 -14.75 6.68 -4.95
CA LEU A 49 -13.33 7.01 -4.74
C LEU A 49 -12.78 6.36 -3.47
N CYS A 50 -11.56 5.85 -3.55
CA CYS A 50 -10.73 5.51 -2.40
C CYS A 50 -9.40 6.28 -2.50
N PRO A 51 -9.16 7.30 -1.65
CA PRO A 51 -7.97 8.15 -1.77
C PRO A 51 -6.68 7.49 -1.31
N PHE A 52 -6.76 6.50 -0.43
CA PHE A 52 -5.61 5.83 0.17
C PHE A 52 -5.86 4.32 0.33
N ALA A 53 -5.22 3.52 -0.50
CA ALA A 53 -5.08 2.09 -0.30
C ALA A 53 -3.96 1.54 -1.19
N TYR A 54 -3.43 0.37 -0.86
CA TYR A 54 -2.52 -0.33 -1.77
C TYR A 54 -3.24 -0.67 -3.07
N GLY A 55 -2.67 -0.23 -4.21
CA GLY A 55 -3.22 -0.51 -5.52
C GLY A 55 -2.96 -1.96 -5.96
N TYR A 56 -3.96 -2.57 -6.56
CA TYR A 56 -3.87 -3.90 -7.14
C TYR A 56 -4.23 -3.82 -8.63
N SER A 57 -3.23 -4.03 -9.49
CA SER A 57 -3.35 -3.85 -10.94
C SER A 57 -4.42 -4.71 -11.62
N ASN A 58 -4.85 -5.79 -10.97
CA ASN A 58 -5.91 -6.65 -11.50
C ASN A 58 -7.24 -5.92 -11.64
N TYR A 59 -7.58 -5.02 -10.71
CA TYR A 59 -8.81 -4.23 -10.80
C TYR A 59 -8.82 -3.21 -11.95
N ALA A 60 -7.65 -2.94 -12.53
CA ALA A 60 -7.48 -2.13 -13.72
C ALA A 60 -7.40 -2.97 -15.01
N ARG A 61 -7.67 -4.27 -14.96
CA ARG A 61 -7.70 -5.17 -16.12
C ARG A 61 -9.12 -5.48 -16.52
N ALA A 62 -9.42 -5.35 -17.81
CA ALA A 62 -10.73 -5.69 -18.34
C ALA A 62 -11.10 -7.16 -18.00
N GLY A 63 -12.33 -7.36 -17.52
CA GLY A 63 -12.87 -8.67 -17.20
C GLY A 63 -12.48 -9.22 -15.81
N TYR A 64 -11.72 -8.48 -15.00
CA TYR A 64 -11.39 -8.90 -13.63
C TYR A 64 -12.52 -8.62 -12.64
N GLY A 65 -13.11 -7.42 -12.68
CA GLY A 65 -14.27 -7.02 -11.88
C GLY A 65 -15.44 -6.63 -12.77
N ALA A 66 -16.60 -6.36 -12.16
CA ALA A 66 -17.78 -5.88 -12.89
C ALA A 66 -17.54 -4.51 -13.51
N HIS A 67 -16.84 -3.62 -12.78
CA HIS A 67 -16.42 -2.32 -13.26
C HIS A 67 -14.89 -2.22 -13.30
N LEU A 68 -14.39 -1.62 -14.36
CA LEU A 68 -12.96 -1.34 -14.53
C LEU A 68 -12.59 -0.14 -13.65
N LEU A 69 -11.62 -0.32 -12.76
CA LEU A 69 -11.15 0.78 -11.92
C LEU A 69 -10.02 1.56 -12.60
N GLU A 70 -10.03 2.87 -12.39
CA GLU A 70 -8.91 3.75 -12.75
C GLU A 70 -8.07 4.05 -11.52
N PHE A 71 -6.76 3.97 -11.68
CA PHE A 71 -5.80 4.31 -10.64
C PHE A 71 -4.98 5.54 -11.03
N GLY A 72 -4.72 6.40 -10.07
CA GLY A 72 -3.95 7.60 -10.25
C GLY A 72 -2.91 7.79 -9.16
N ALA A 73 -2.13 8.86 -9.27
CA ALA A 73 -1.23 9.29 -8.21
C ALA A 73 -2.02 9.68 -6.96
N LEU A 74 -1.35 9.66 -5.81
CA LEU A 74 -1.94 10.13 -4.55
C LEU A 74 -2.35 11.59 -4.66
N ILE A 75 -3.37 11.95 -3.89
CA ILE A 75 -3.84 13.33 -3.74
C ILE A 75 -2.69 14.24 -3.26
N ARG A 76 -2.83 15.52 -3.52
CA ARG A 76 -1.87 16.54 -3.11
C ARG A 76 -2.39 17.32 -1.90
N THR A 77 -1.48 17.80 -1.07
CA THR A 77 -1.81 18.77 -0.03
C THR A 77 -2.27 20.10 -0.66
N ALA A 78 -2.91 20.98 0.11
CA ALA A 78 -3.26 22.32 -0.33
C ALA A 78 -2.04 23.14 -0.79
N GLY A 79 -0.84 22.84 -0.32
CA GLY A 79 0.43 23.41 -0.78
C GLY A 79 1.02 22.77 -2.05
N GLY A 80 0.27 21.90 -2.73
CA GLY A 80 0.67 21.27 -3.99
C GLY A 80 1.66 20.11 -3.86
N LYS A 81 2.15 19.79 -2.65
CA LYS A 81 3.04 18.64 -2.42
C LYS A 81 2.26 17.33 -2.48
N PRO A 82 2.77 16.30 -3.19
CA PRO A 82 2.12 14.99 -3.20
C PRO A 82 2.21 14.35 -1.81
N PHE A 83 1.16 13.64 -1.41
CA PHE A 83 1.28 12.71 -0.29
C PHE A 83 2.22 11.56 -0.66
N ARG A 84 2.94 11.08 0.33
CA ARG A 84 3.78 9.88 0.20
C ARG A 84 3.08 8.73 0.91
N SER A 85 3.05 7.58 0.26
CA SER A 85 2.53 6.35 0.87
C SER A 85 3.67 5.40 1.25
N THR A 86 3.33 4.38 2.01
CA THR A 86 4.25 3.29 2.33
C THR A 86 4.44 2.39 1.12
N LEU A 87 5.69 2.04 0.81
CA LEU A 87 5.99 1.05 -0.21
C LEU A 87 5.43 -0.32 0.23
N GLY A 88 4.56 -0.88 -0.60
CA GLY A 88 4.12 -2.27 -0.52
C GLY A 88 4.84 -3.13 -1.55
N GLY A 89 4.89 -4.44 -1.31
CA GLY A 89 5.50 -5.37 -2.25
C GLY A 89 5.54 -6.78 -1.69
N ALA A 90 5.89 -7.72 -2.57
CA ALA A 90 6.16 -9.11 -2.24
C ALA A 90 7.56 -9.49 -2.74
N GLY A 91 8.16 -10.48 -2.13
CA GLY A 91 9.46 -11.01 -2.51
C GLY A 91 9.47 -12.52 -2.56
N LEU A 92 10.45 -13.07 -3.25
CA LEU A 92 10.77 -14.48 -3.21
C LEU A 92 11.85 -14.74 -2.15
N ALA A 93 11.66 -15.75 -1.35
CA ALA A 93 12.63 -16.19 -0.38
C ALA A 93 12.97 -17.68 -0.59
N ILE A 94 14.24 -18.03 -0.39
CA ILE A 94 14.71 -19.41 -0.44
C ILE A 94 14.93 -19.88 0.99
N SER A 95 14.31 -20.99 1.36
CA SER A 95 14.48 -21.58 2.68
C SER A 95 15.95 -21.96 2.91
N SER A 96 16.47 -21.71 4.12
CA SER A 96 17.80 -22.19 4.54
C SER A 96 17.93 -23.72 4.54
N ARG A 97 16.80 -24.44 4.49
CA ARG A 97 16.75 -25.92 4.38
C ARG A 97 16.62 -26.41 2.94
N CYS A 98 16.67 -25.51 1.96
CA CYS A 98 16.57 -25.90 0.55
C CYS A 98 17.75 -26.77 0.15
N ARG A 99 17.49 -27.95 -0.40
CA ARG A 99 18.52 -28.88 -0.88
C ARG A 99 18.97 -28.62 -2.32
N HIS A 100 18.22 -27.77 -3.05
CA HIS A 100 18.45 -27.41 -4.45
C HIS A 100 18.60 -25.89 -4.58
N THR A 101 19.53 -25.33 -3.80
CA THR A 101 19.66 -23.85 -3.69
C THR A 101 19.99 -23.18 -5.02
N GLN A 102 20.84 -23.81 -5.86
CA GLN A 102 21.20 -23.23 -7.16
C GLN A 102 20.01 -23.15 -8.11
N GLU A 103 19.19 -24.19 -8.17
CA GLU A 103 17.96 -24.21 -8.97
C GLU A 103 16.97 -23.21 -8.46
N ALA A 104 16.81 -23.08 -7.13
CA ALA A 104 15.94 -22.09 -6.52
C ALA A 104 16.39 -20.66 -6.82
N VAL A 105 17.70 -20.38 -6.78
CA VAL A 105 18.25 -19.07 -7.17
C VAL A 105 17.94 -18.77 -8.64
N ARG A 106 18.21 -19.70 -9.56
CA ARG A 106 17.90 -19.55 -10.99
C ARG A 106 16.41 -19.28 -11.23
N PHE A 107 15.54 -19.95 -10.47
CA PHE A 107 14.09 -19.68 -10.54
C PHE A 107 13.75 -18.27 -10.06
N CYS A 108 14.31 -17.80 -8.95
CA CYS A 108 14.12 -16.45 -8.46
C CYS A 108 14.62 -15.40 -9.48
N GLU A 109 15.79 -15.61 -10.08
CA GLU A 109 16.35 -14.75 -11.13
C GLU A 109 15.46 -14.73 -12.37
N PHE A 110 14.97 -15.89 -12.81
CA PHE A 110 14.02 -15.99 -13.91
C PHE A 110 12.75 -15.20 -13.64
N VAL A 111 12.12 -15.39 -12.47
CA VAL A 111 10.89 -14.66 -12.10
C VAL A 111 11.15 -13.15 -12.00
N ALA A 112 12.29 -12.74 -11.48
CA ALA A 112 12.63 -11.33 -11.30
C ALA A 112 13.07 -10.62 -12.59
N CYS A 113 13.44 -11.36 -13.64
CA CYS A 113 13.96 -10.75 -14.87
C CYS A 113 12.88 -9.96 -15.61
N ALA A 114 13.31 -8.91 -16.33
CA ALA A 114 12.42 -7.99 -17.05
C ALA A 114 11.47 -8.71 -18.02
N ASN A 115 11.96 -9.72 -18.73
CA ASN A 115 11.15 -10.44 -19.70
C ASN A 115 10.02 -11.22 -19.03
N CYS A 116 10.33 -12.02 -18.00
CA CYS A 116 9.31 -12.75 -17.25
C CYS A 116 8.27 -11.79 -16.64
N GLN A 117 8.72 -10.69 -16.05
CA GLN A 117 7.85 -9.70 -15.39
C GLN A 117 6.90 -9.00 -16.38
N ARG A 118 7.33 -8.75 -17.62
CA ARG A 118 6.49 -8.14 -18.67
C ARG A 118 5.54 -9.11 -19.34
N THR A 119 5.84 -10.40 -19.32
CA THR A 119 5.11 -11.42 -20.06
C THR A 119 4.43 -12.40 -19.11
N LEU A 120 5.04 -13.56 -18.86
CA LEU A 120 4.47 -14.67 -18.12
C LEU A 120 3.90 -14.24 -16.74
N TYR A 121 4.67 -13.47 -15.96
CA TYR A 121 4.26 -13.03 -14.65
C TYR A 121 3.04 -12.09 -14.71
N PHE A 122 3.09 -11.09 -15.61
CA PHE A 122 1.96 -10.20 -15.84
C PHE A 122 0.75 -10.95 -16.41
N ASP A 123 0.94 -11.83 -17.41
CA ASP A 123 -0.14 -12.60 -18.04
C ASP A 123 -0.85 -13.53 -17.06
N SER A 124 -0.12 -14.07 -16.09
CA SER A 124 -0.66 -14.89 -14.99
C SER A 124 -1.36 -14.09 -13.88
N GLY A 125 -1.60 -12.80 -14.06
CA GLY A 125 -2.27 -11.95 -13.07
C GLY A 125 -1.33 -11.32 -12.04
N GLY A 126 -0.02 -11.50 -12.15
CA GLY A 126 0.97 -10.89 -11.27
C GLY A 126 1.07 -9.39 -11.46
N GLN A 127 1.38 -8.67 -10.38
CA GLN A 127 1.75 -7.25 -10.41
C GLN A 127 3.26 -7.14 -10.49
N PRO A 128 3.84 -6.74 -11.64
CA PRO A 128 5.28 -6.72 -11.81
C PRO A 128 6.03 -5.87 -10.79
N GLY A 129 7.17 -6.35 -10.33
CA GLY A 129 8.12 -5.58 -9.52
C GLY A 129 9.25 -4.95 -10.33
N HIS A 130 9.43 -5.34 -11.59
CA HIS A 130 10.53 -4.86 -12.43
C HIS A 130 10.16 -3.58 -13.17
N ARG A 131 11.01 -2.53 -13.07
CA ARG A 131 10.72 -1.20 -13.65
C ARG A 131 10.43 -1.20 -15.14
N GLN A 132 11.10 -2.04 -15.93
CA GLN A 132 10.81 -2.13 -17.36
C GLN A 132 9.39 -2.60 -17.67
N ALA A 133 8.79 -3.43 -16.81
CA ALA A 133 7.39 -3.80 -16.95
C ALA A 133 6.45 -2.62 -16.64
N TRP A 134 6.79 -1.76 -15.69
CA TRP A 134 6.04 -0.54 -15.38
C TRP A 134 6.04 0.47 -16.51
N LEU A 135 7.11 0.51 -17.29
CA LEU A 135 7.29 1.41 -18.45
C LEU A 135 6.83 0.79 -19.76
N ASP A 136 6.50 -0.50 -19.78
CA ASP A 136 6.13 -1.22 -20.99
C ASP A 136 4.75 -0.75 -21.50
N ALA A 137 4.67 -0.45 -22.80
CA ALA A 137 3.47 0.08 -23.42
C ALA A 137 2.32 -0.93 -23.43
N GLU A 138 2.62 -2.21 -23.69
CA GLU A 138 1.60 -3.27 -23.76
C GLU A 138 1.07 -3.64 -22.37
N VAL A 139 1.95 -3.74 -21.37
CA VAL A 139 1.56 -3.91 -19.96
C VAL A 139 0.61 -2.78 -19.54
N ASN A 140 0.95 -1.53 -19.84
CA ASN A 140 0.11 -0.37 -19.51
C ASN A 140 -1.21 -0.37 -20.29
N ARG A 141 -1.21 -0.69 -21.57
CA ARG A 141 -2.44 -0.79 -22.38
C ARG A 141 -3.42 -1.81 -21.77
N ARG A 142 -2.93 -2.97 -21.33
CA ARG A 142 -3.74 -4.07 -20.77
C ARG A 142 -4.14 -3.87 -19.31
N SER A 143 -3.55 -2.92 -18.62
CA SER A 143 -3.84 -2.57 -17.23
C SER A 143 -4.43 -1.17 -17.08
N ASN A 144 -5.10 -0.65 -18.09
CA ASN A 144 -5.71 0.68 -18.06
C ASN A 144 -4.76 1.75 -17.49
N ARG A 145 -3.49 1.72 -17.93
CA ARG A 145 -2.41 2.62 -17.49
C ARG A 145 -2.10 2.60 -15.97
N PHE A 146 -2.49 1.55 -15.26
CA PHE A 146 -2.25 1.42 -13.82
C PHE A 146 -0.80 1.78 -13.46
N PHE A 147 0.16 1.14 -14.13
CA PHE A 147 1.58 1.29 -13.81
C PHE A 147 2.10 2.69 -14.14
N ALA A 148 1.76 3.24 -15.30
CA ALA A 148 2.16 4.59 -15.69
C ALA A 148 1.56 5.66 -14.75
N ASN A 149 0.30 5.52 -14.39
CA ASN A 149 -0.41 6.49 -13.56
C ASN A 149 0.01 6.46 -12.09
N THR A 150 0.55 5.33 -11.59
CA THR A 150 0.98 5.16 -10.19
C THR A 150 2.50 5.13 -10.01
N LEU A 151 3.29 5.21 -11.09
CA LEU A 151 4.74 5.12 -11.04
C LEU A 151 5.37 6.18 -10.13
N GLN A 152 4.92 7.43 -10.23
CA GLN A 152 5.42 8.50 -9.36
C GLN A 152 5.16 8.21 -7.89
N THR A 153 3.97 7.71 -7.55
CA THR A 153 3.64 7.30 -6.17
C THR A 153 4.56 6.20 -5.66
N LEU A 154 4.89 5.23 -6.53
CA LEU A 154 5.84 4.17 -6.19
C LEU A 154 7.25 4.73 -5.95
N ASP A 155 7.74 5.57 -6.85
CA ASP A 155 9.09 6.14 -6.80
C ASP A 155 9.30 7.04 -5.58
N GLU A 156 8.26 7.76 -5.17
CA GLU A 156 8.27 8.67 -4.02
C GLU A 156 7.83 8.00 -2.71
N SER A 157 7.53 6.69 -2.73
CA SER A 157 7.01 5.98 -1.57
C SER A 157 8.03 5.89 -0.42
N TRP A 158 7.52 5.84 0.79
CA TRP A 158 8.32 5.67 2.00
C TRP A 158 8.60 4.18 2.26
N LEU A 159 9.88 3.87 2.48
CA LEU A 159 10.29 2.51 2.84
C LEU A 159 10.22 2.36 4.36
N ARG A 160 9.45 1.36 4.82
CA ARG A 160 9.36 1.03 6.24
C ARG A 160 10.73 0.62 6.80
N PRO A 161 11.05 0.99 8.05
CA PRO A 161 12.25 0.53 8.72
C PRO A 161 12.36 -1.00 8.75
N ARG A 162 13.60 -1.49 8.86
CA ARG A 162 13.90 -2.94 8.84
C ARG A 162 14.72 -3.36 10.08
N TYR A 163 14.67 -2.58 11.15
CA TYR A 163 15.28 -2.97 12.41
C TYR A 163 14.41 -4.02 13.12
N ASP A 164 15.03 -4.77 14.01
CA ASP A 164 14.34 -5.73 14.87
C ASP A 164 13.37 -4.98 15.80
N GLY A 165 12.14 -5.47 15.93
CA GLY A 165 11.06 -4.81 16.69
C GLY A 165 10.09 -3.97 15.86
N TYR A 166 10.45 -3.48 14.65
CA TYR A 166 9.54 -2.64 13.85
C TYR A 166 8.22 -3.32 13.50
N LEU A 167 8.22 -4.62 13.19
CA LEU A 167 7.00 -5.36 12.91
C LEU A 167 6.08 -5.41 14.14
N HIS A 168 6.66 -5.60 15.33
CA HIS A 168 5.89 -5.57 16.58
C HIS A 168 5.24 -4.19 16.79
N PHE A 169 6.00 -3.11 16.58
CA PHE A 169 5.44 -1.75 16.60
C PHE A 169 4.29 -1.59 15.61
N GLN A 170 4.49 -1.97 14.34
CA GLN A 170 3.47 -1.83 13.30
C GLN A 170 2.17 -2.55 13.66
N ASP A 171 2.27 -3.78 14.16
CA ASP A 171 1.11 -4.60 14.50
C ASP A 171 0.38 -4.07 15.75
N SER A 172 1.13 -3.49 16.70
CA SER A 172 0.58 -2.91 17.93
C SER A 172 -0.02 -1.51 17.71
N ALA A 173 0.55 -0.71 16.83
CA ALA A 173 0.12 0.66 16.54
C ALA A 173 -1.23 0.73 15.80
N GLY A 174 -1.54 -0.25 14.97
CA GLY A 174 -2.82 -0.31 14.24
C GLY A 174 -4.05 -0.24 15.16
N PRO A 175 -4.19 -1.10 16.16
CA PRO A 175 -5.27 -1.04 17.16
C PRO A 175 -5.39 0.30 17.89
N VAL A 176 -4.27 0.96 18.20
CA VAL A 176 -4.25 2.27 18.88
C VAL A 176 -4.89 3.35 18.01
N ILE A 177 -4.53 3.40 16.73
CA ILE A 177 -5.14 4.32 15.75
C ILE A 177 -6.62 3.98 15.54
N HIS A 178 -6.99 2.71 15.49
CA HIS A 178 -8.39 2.28 15.39
C HIS A 178 -9.24 2.73 16.59
N ALA A 179 -8.70 2.65 17.81
CA ALA A 179 -9.38 3.12 19.01
C ALA A 179 -9.67 4.64 18.91
N TYR A 180 -8.69 5.43 18.48
CA TYR A 180 -8.88 6.86 18.23
C TYR A 180 -9.98 7.12 17.19
N LEU A 181 -9.95 6.46 16.04
CA LEU A 181 -10.94 6.64 14.97
C LEU A 181 -12.36 6.20 15.36
N ARG A 182 -12.50 5.42 16.42
CA ARG A 182 -13.77 5.04 17.04
C ARG A 182 -14.16 5.91 18.23
N ASN A 183 -13.46 7.03 18.45
CA ASN A 183 -13.66 7.95 19.59
C ASN A 183 -13.49 7.28 20.97
N GLN A 184 -12.61 6.29 21.07
CA GLN A 184 -12.30 5.58 22.32
C GLN A 184 -11.05 6.15 23.02
N ALA A 185 -10.30 7.02 22.36
CA ALA A 185 -9.12 7.70 22.88
C ALA A 185 -9.01 9.10 22.28
N SER A 186 -8.33 10.04 22.97
CA SER A 186 -7.99 11.34 22.39
C SER A 186 -6.78 11.24 21.44
N ALA A 187 -6.55 12.27 20.61
CA ALA A 187 -5.38 12.35 19.73
C ALA A 187 -4.07 12.34 20.53
N GLU A 188 -4.03 13.07 21.66
CA GLU A 188 -2.88 13.14 22.56
C GLU A 188 -2.57 11.77 23.19
N GLN A 189 -3.60 11.11 23.74
CA GLN A 189 -3.45 9.75 24.30
C GLN A 189 -2.95 8.76 23.26
N THR A 190 -3.48 8.85 22.04
CA THR A 190 -3.08 8.02 20.90
C THR A 190 -1.61 8.24 20.56
N LEU A 191 -1.16 9.50 20.48
CA LEU A 191 0.23 9.82 20.15
C LEU A 191 1.20 9.39 21.25
N VAL A 192 0.84 9.57 22.52
CA VAL A 192 1.65 9.09 23.67
C VAL A 192 1.83 7.57 23.58
N GLU A 193 0.75 6.83 23.36
CA GLU A 193 0.81 5.37 23.25
C GLU A 193 1.60 4.90 22.01
N MET A 194 1.46 5.58 20.88
CA MET A 194 2.25 5.32 19.67
C MET A 194 3.75 5.49 19.95
N ASN A 195 4.15 6.55 20.64
CA ASN A 195 5.55 6.79 21.00
C ASN A 195 6.05 5.72 21.99
N ARG A 196 5.26 5.36 23.01
CA ARG A 196 5.60 4.28 23.95
C ARG A 196 5.83 2.95 23.23
N LEU A 197 5.01 2.63 22.24
CA LEU A 197 5.18 1.40 21.44
C LEU A 197 6.41 1.46 20.50
N TYR A 198 6.87 2.65 20.18
CA TYR A 198 8.03 2.84 19.30
C TYR A 198 9.37 2.85 20.04
N GLU A 199 9.36 2.97 21.38
CA GLU A 199 10.54 2.92 22.26
C GLU A 199 11.06 1.47 22.46
N ILE A 200 11.35 0.75 21.38
CA ILE A 200 11.83 -0.65 21.41
C ILE A 200 13.36 -0.66 21.32
#